data_6a2cbb14119bb37663be8dd923083f08
#
_entry.id   6a2cbb14119bb37663be8dd923083f08
#
_cell.length_a   1.000
_cell.length_b   1.000
_cell.length_c   1.000
_cell.angle_alpha   90.00
_cell.angle_beta   90.00
_cell.angle_gamma   90.00
#
_symmetry.space_group_name_H-M   'P 1'
#
loop_
_entity.id
_entity.type
_entity.pdbx_description
1 polymer ?
#
loop_
_entity_poly.entity_id
_entity_poly.type
_entity_poly.pdbx_seq_one_letter_code
_entity_poly.pdbx_strand_id
1 'polypeptide(L)'
;LQNCPQECPYGLYAEQLSGTAFTAPRETNKRSWLYRIRPSVLHSPFSKYPSSTTIDWNANHPNPNQMRWMPFDIPDQTKGDVDFVDGLNTICGAGDPKTRHGIAVHIYCCNMSMKDKAMYNSDGDFLIGKL
;
A
#
# COMPACT_ATOMS: atom_id res chain seq x y z
N LEU A 1 -33.54 -12.03 -7.16
CA LEU A 1 -32.22 -12.56 -6.79
C LEU A 1 -31.41 -11.42 -6.19
N GLN A 2 -31.18 -11.47 -4.90
CA GLN A 2 -30.34 -10.48 -4.22
C GLN A 2 -28.86 -10.77 -4.52
N ASN A 3 -28.13 -9.77 -4.96
CA ASN A 3 -26.68 -9.86 -5.17
C ASN A 3 -25.87 -9.82 -3.86
N CYS A 4 -26.52 -9.57 -2.73
CA CYS A 4 -25.90 -9.58 -1.41
C CYS A 4 -26.42 -10.79 -0.62
N PRO A 5 -25.76 -11.94 -0.69
CA PRO A 5 -26.26 -13.18 -0.10
C PRO A 5 -26.11 -13.23 1.42
N GLN A 6 -25.38 -12.30 2.02
CA GLN A 6 -25.10 -12.31 3.44
C GLN A 6 -25.37 -10.93 4.05
N GLU A 7 -25.99 -10.92 5.22
CA GLU A 7 -26.09 -9.75 6.05
C GLU A 7 -24.69 -9.42 6.64
N CYS A 8 -24.30 -8.14 6.53
CA CYS A 8 -23.01 -7.73 7.04
C CYS A 8 -23.03 -7.70 8.57
N PRO A 9 -22.19 -8.48 9.25
CA PRO A 9 -22.20 -8.57 10.70
C PRO A 9 -21.59 -7.29 11.33
N TYR A 10 -21.90 -7.07 12.61
CA TYR A 10 -21.28 -6.04 13.44
C TYR A 10 -21.48 -4.60 12.97
N GLY A 11 -22.51 -4.32 12.18
CA GLY A 11 -22.74 -2.98 11.64
C GLY A 11 -21.67 -2.48 10.68
N LEU A 12 -20.88 -3.39 10.10
CA LEU A 12 -19.86 -3.04 9.12
C LEU A 12 -20.47 -2.73 7.76
N TYR A 13 -19.78 -1.97 6.96
CA TYR A 13 -20.13 -1.69 5.57
C TYR A 13 -19.54 -2.77 4.65
N ALA A 14 -20.42 -3.42 3.87
CA ALA A 14 -20.00 -4.41 2.89
C ALA A 14 -19.68 -3.73 1.55
N GLU A 15 -18.49 -3.93 1.05
CA GLU A 15 -18.00 -3.34 -0.19
C GLU A 15 -17.46 -4.42 -1.12
N GLN A 16 -17.90 -4.39 -2.37
CA GLN A 16 -17.41 -5.33 -3.38
C GLN A 16 -16.26 -4.73 -4.16
N LEU A 17 -15.16 -5.46 -4.24
CA LEU A 17 -14.09 -5.21 -5.20
C LEU A 17 -14.20 -6.17 -6.38
N SER A 18 -14.13 -5.63 -7.59
CA SER A 18 -14.14 -6.40 -8.83
C SER A 18 -12.75 -6.37 -9.45
N GLY A 19 -12.12 -7.53 -9.58
CA GLY A 19 -10.84 -7.69 -10.29
C GLY A 19 -11.00 -7.90 -11.80
N THR A 20 -12.25 -7.95 -12.30
CA THR A 20 -12.60 -8.08 -13.71
C THR A 20 -13.72 -7.11 -14.06
N ALA A 21 -13.91 -6.81 -15.35
CA ALA A 21 -15.06 -6.03 -15.79
C ALA A 21 -16.36 -6.70 -15.35
N PHE A 22 -17.39 -5.91 -15.01
CA PHE A 22 -18.67 -6.45 -14.56
C PHE A 22 -19.38 -7.28 -15.65
N THR A 23 -19.02 -7.09 -16.91
CA THR A 23 -19.49 -7.82 -18.08
C THR A 23 -18.78 -9.17 -18.29
N ALA A 24 -17.75 -9.48 -17.50
CA ALA A 24 -17.07 -10.76 -17.60
C ALA A 24 -18.02 -11.93 -17.30
N PRO A 25 -17.88 -13.09 -17.97
CA PRO A 25 -18.62 -14.29 -17.64
C PRO A 25 -18.48 -14.64 -16.16
N ARG A 26 -19.55 -15.18 -15.56
CA ARG A 26 -19.59 -15.47 -14.11
C ARG A 26 -18.44 -16.37 -13.65
N GLU A 27 -18.06 -17.33 -14.45
CA GLU A 27 -16.99 -18.30 -14.17
C GLU A 27 -15.60 -17.66 -14.11
N THR A 28 -15.39 -16.56 -14.83
CA THR A 28 -14.12 -15.84 -14.88
C THR A 28 -14.15 -14.53 -14.10
N ASN A 29 -15.31 -14.16 -13.55
CA ASN A 29 -15.48 -12.91 -12.83
C ASN A 29 -14.86 -12.98 -11.43
N LYS A 30 -13.81 -12.20 -11.20
CA LYS A 30 -13.11 -12.14 -9.93
C LYS A 30 -13.71 -11.04 -9.06
N ARG A 31 -14.27 -11.44 -7.93
CA ARG A 31 -14.89 -10.54 -6.94
C ARG A 31 -14.41 -10.89 -5.55
N SER A 32 -14.24 -9.86 -4.73
CA SER A 32 -13.99 -10.00 -3.29
C SER A 32 -14.91 -9.06 -2.53
N TRP A 33 -15.50 -9.54 -1.46
CA TRP A 33 -16.28 -8.73 -0.53
C TRP A 33 -15.39 -8.34 0.65
N LEU A 34 -15.39 -7.06 0.99
CA LEU A 34 -14.70 -6.52 2.14
C LEU A 34 -15.72 -5.96 3.13
N TYR A 35 -15.47 -6.19 4.38
CA TYR A 35 -16.22 -5.58 5.47
C TYR A 35 -15.39 -4.45 6.06
N ARG A 36 -15.93 -3.24 6.04
CA ARG A 36 -15.23 -2.02 6.44
C ARG A 36 -16.02 -1.26 7.48
N ILE A 37 -15.35 -0.54 8.34
CA ILE A 37 -15.98 0.40 9.28
C ILE A 37 -16.58 1.58 8.52
N ARG A 38 -15.89 2.04 7.47
CA ARG A 38 -16.33 3.14 6.60
C ARG A 38 -16.19 2.74 5.13
N PRO A 39 -17.06 3.25 4.24
CA PRO A 39 -16.88 3.05 2.80
C PRO A 39 -15.54 3.61 2.31
N SER A 40 -14.91 2.97 1.33
CA SER A 40 -13.63 3.43 0.78
C SER A 40 -13.70 4.81 0.14
N VAL A 41 -14.87 5.20 -0.35
CA VAL A 41 -15.13 6.54 -0.92
C VAL A 41 -15.16 7.65 0.13
N LEU A 42 -15.32 7.32 1.41
CA LEU A 42 -15.42 8.29 2.49
C LEU A 42 -14.03 8.64 3.04
N HIS A 43 -13.28 9.39 2.30
CA HIS A 43 -11.95 9.88 2.68
C HIS A 43 -11.76 11.35 2.31
N SER A 44 -10.85 12.03 2.99
CA SER A 44 -10.39 13.35 2.58
C SER A 44 -9.61 13.28 1.27
N PRO A 45 -9.53 14.38 0.50
CA PRO A 45 -8.71 14.41 -0.69
C PRO A 45 -7.27 13.94 -0.41
N PHE A 46 -6.72 13.13 -1.31
CA PHE A 46 -5.34 12.68 -1.18
C PHE A 46 -4.36 13.83 -1.46
N SER A 47 -3.29 13.86 -0.72
CA SER A 47 -2.18 14.78 -0.93
C SER A 47 -0.88 14.01 -1.03
N LYS A 48 0.14 14.64 -1.63
CA LYS A 48 1.47 14.04 -1.69
C LYS A 48 2.01 13.87 -0.26
N TYR A 49 2.41 12.65 0.04
CA TYR A 49 3.04 12.35 1.33
C TYR A 49 4.54 12.68 1.27
N PRO A 50 5.05 13.54 2.15
CA PRO A 50 6.47 13.86 2.21
C PRO A 50 7.22 12.71 2.89
N SER A 51 7.71 11.76 2.12
CA SER A 51 8.56 10.69 2.63
C SER A 51 10.02 11.03 2.42
N SER A 52 10.82 10.96 3.48
CA SER A 52 12.27 11.03 3.42
C SER A 52 12.93 9.66 3.19
N THR A 53 12.17 8.60 3.29
CA THR A 53 12.64 7.21 3.28
C THR A 53 12.41 6.49 1.95
N THR A 54 11.52 7.03 1.10
CA THR A 54 11.31 6.51 -0.24
C THR A 54 12.14 7.29 -1.25
N ILE A 55 12.88 6.57 -2.08
CA ILE A 55 13.81 7.16 -3.05
C ILE A 55 13.07 7.51 -4.34
N ASP A 56 13.30 8.71 -4.85
CA ASP A 56 12.96 9.09 -6.22
C ASP A 56 14.10 8.68 -7.14
N TRP A 57 13.91 7.67 -7.94
CA TRP A 57 14.92 7.15 -8.88
C TRP A 57 15.37 8.19 -9.91
N ASN A 58 14.48 9.10 -10.31
CA ASN A 58 14.77 10.12 -11.29
C ASN A 58 15.71 11.20 -10.74
N ALA A 59 15.78 11.34 -9.43
CA ALA A 59 16.67 12.29 -8.76
C ALA A 59 18.08 11.71 -8.51
N ASN A 60 18.26 10.41 -8.69
CA ASN A 60 19.53 9.75 -8.39
C ASN A 60 20.34 9.47 -9.66
N HIS A 61 21.61 9.85 -9.62
CA HIS A 61 22.56 9.48 -10.66
C HIS A 61 23.07 8.05 -10.46
N PRO A 62 23.30 7.29 -11.55
CA PRO A 62 23.93 5.97 -11.45
C PRO A 62 25.26 6.05 -10.70
N ASN A 63 25.42 5.16 -9.73
CA ASN A 63 26.64 5.09 -8.93
C ASN A 63 27.29 3.71 -9.09
N PRO A 64 28.44 3.58 -9.78
CA PRO A 64 29.09 2.29 -10.00
C PRO A 64 29.87 1.77 -8.79
N ASN A 65 29.98 2.56 -7.72
CA ASN A 65 30.70 2.16 -6.54
C ASN A 65 29.93 1.08 -5.76
N GLN A 66 30.68 0.24 -5.06
CA GLN A 66 30.08 -0.74 -4.16
C GLN A 66 29.32 -0.02 -3.03
N MET A 67 28.07 -0.38 -2.87
CA MET A 67 27.20 0.18 -1.84
C MET A 67 26.78 -0.89 -0.83
N ARG A 68 26.46 -0.45 0.39
CA ARG A 68 25.93 -1.29 1.46
C ARG A 68 24.80 -0.53 2.15
N TRP A 69 23.81 -1.26 2.58
CA TRP A 69 22.80 -0.73 3.50
C TRP A 69 23.32 -0.80 4.93
N MET A 70 23.10 0.25 5.67
CA MET A 70 23.19 0.18 7.12
C MET A 70 21.93 -0.52 7.65
N PRO A 71 21.98 -1.21 8.79
CA PRO A 71 20.79 -1.75 9.41
C PRO A 71 19.74 -0.67 9.60
N PHE A 72 18.50 -0.98 9.27
CA PHE A 72 17.38 -0.06 9.49
C PHE A 72 17.04 -0.02 10.98
N ASP A 73 16.76 1.16 11.47
CA ASP A 73 16.31 1.34 12.85
C ASP A 73 14.96 0.63 13.05
N ILE A 74 14.91 -0.23 14.05
CA ILE A 74 13.66 -0.83 14.50
C ILE A 74 13.02 0.16 15.47
N PRO A 75 11.83 0.69 15.15
CA PRO A 75 11.17 1.63 16.04
C PRO A 75 10.77 0.94 17.33
N ASP A 76 11.11 1.56 18.44
CA ASP A 76 10.68 1.17 19.77
C ASP A 76 9.79 2.26 20.39
N GLN A 77 9.15 1.95 21.50
CA GLN A 77 8.25 2.88 22.18
C GLN A 77 8.92 4.16 22.69
N THR A 78 10.26 4.19 22.76
CA THR A 78 11.02 5.35 23.23
C THR A 78 11.33 6.34 22.11
N LYS A 79 11.32 5.87 20.85
CA LYS A 79 11.64 6.67 19.66
C LYS A 79 10.42 7.28 18.99
N GLY A 80 9.23 7.00 19.50
CA GLY A 80 7.96 7.49 18.97
C GLY A 80 7.21 6.47 18.12
N ASP A 81 6.02 6.86 17.72
CA ASP A 81 5.09 6.02 16.97
C ASP A 81 5.43 6.09 15.47
N VAL A 82 5.67 4.93 14.88
CA VAL A 82 5.98 4.79 13.46
C VAL A 82 4.97 3.83 12.85
N ASP A 83 4.15 4.31 11.93
CA ASP A 83 3.21 3.47 11.20
C ASP A 83 3.83 2.87 9.93
N PHE A 84 3.05 2.11 9.18
CA PHE A 84 3.52 1.42 7.98
C PHE A 84 4.11 2.38 6.94
N VAL A 85 3.47 3.53 6.71
CA VAL A 85 3.90 4.49 5.68
C VAL A 85 5.17 5.22 6.09
N ASP A 86 5.24 5.64 7.37
CA ASP A 86 6.41 6.30 7.94
C ASP A 86 7.61 5.34 8.06
N GLY A 87 7.34 4.05 8.24
CA GLY A 87 8.34 3.02 8.39
C GLY A 87 8.86 2.39 7.10
N LEU A 88 8.40 2.85 5.92
CA LEU A 88 8.87 2.34 4.63
C LEU A 88 10.27 2.88 4.29
N ASN A 89 11.21 1.96 4.04
CA ASN A 89 12.56 2.27 3.61
C ASN A 89 12.86 1.58 2.28
N THR A 90 13.28 2.33 1.28
CA THR A 90 13.63 1.78 -0.03
C THR A 90 14.98 1.08 0.03
N ILE A 91 15.04 -0.17 -0.43
CA ILE A 91 16.27 -0.96 -0.53
C ILE A 91 16.87 -0.83 -1.91
N CYS A 92 16.09 -1.10 -2.93
CA CYS A 92 16.51 -1.04 -4.32
C CYS A 92 15.32 -0.95 -5.24
N GLY A 93 15.58 -0.65 -6.49
CA GLY A 93 14.59 -0.64 -7.52
C GLY A 93 15.15 -0.13 -8.84
N ALA A 94 14.33 -0.18 -9.86
CA ALA A 94 14.61 0.37 -11.17
C ALA A 94 13.30 0.66 -11.91
N GLY A 95 13.34 1.61 -12.82
CA GLY A 95 12.19 2.00 -13.62
C GLY A 95 11.54 3.29 -13.14
N ASP A 96 10.42 3.62 -13.74
CA ASP A 96 9.64 4.81 -13.42
C ASP A 96 8.21 4.41 -13.04
N PRO A 97 7.79 4.62 -11.80
CA PRO A 97 6.44 4.30 -11.37
C PRO A 97 5.36 5.06 -12.15
N LYS A 98 5.63 6.27 -12.61
CA LYS A 98 4.65 7.05 -13.40
C LYS A 98 4.33 6.41 -14.74
N THR A 99 5.28 5.72 -15.33
CA THR A 99 5.08 4.96 -16.57
C THR A 99 4.59 3.54 -16.34
N ARG A 100 4.40 3.14 -15.09
CA ARG A 100 4.04 1.78 -14.67
C ARG A 100 5.05 0.74 -15.15
N HIS A 101 6.30 1.09 -15.05
CA HIS A 101 7.39 0.28 -15.57
C HIS A 101 8.49 0.17 -14.53
N GLY A 102 8.81 -1.06 -14.17
CA GLY A 102 9.88 -1.33 -13.22
C GLY A 102 9.42 -2.03 -11.96
N ILE A 103 10.28 -2.02 -10.97
CA ILE A 103 10.06 -2.63 -9.64
C ILE A 103 10.81 -1.83 -8.58
N ALA A 104 10.24 -1.75 -7.39
CA ALA A 104 10.90 -1.25 -6.20
C ALA A 104 10.73 -2.23 -5.04
N VAL A 105 11.77 -2.36 -4.23
CA VAL A 105 11.78 -3.21 -3.05
C VAL A 105 11.98 -2.35 -1.82
N HIS A 106 11.10 -2.51 -0.86
CA HIS A 106 11.11 -1.76 0.39
C HIS A 106 11.14 -2.71 1.57
N ILE A 107 11.74 -2.26 2.67
CA ILE A 107 11.51 -2.84 4.00
C ILE A 107 10.63 -1.87 4.79
N TYR A 108 9.73 -2.40 5.59
CA TYR A 108 8.99 -1.60 6.55
C TYR A 108 9.30 -2.04 7.98
N CYS A 109 9.54 -1.06 8.84
CA CYS A 109 9.73 -1.24 10.27
C CYS A 109 8.75 -0.33 10.99
N CYS A 110 7.71 -0.89 11.60
CA CYS A 110 6.67 -0.12 12.26
C CYS A 110 6.34 -0.72 13.63
N ASN A 111 5.91 0.13 14.56
CA ASN A 111 5.51 -0.25 15.91
C ASN A 111 4.06 0.05 16.23
N MET A 112 3.33 0.69 15.30
CA MET A 112 1.91 0.96 15.45
C MET A 112 1.15 0.75 14.14
N SER A 113 -0.16 0.56 14.25
CA SER A 113 -1.05 0.55 13.10
C SER A 113 -1.31 1.97 12.59
N MET A 114 -1.56 2.11 11.30
CA MET A 114 -2.07 3.36 10.73
C MET A 114 -3.39 3.74 11.39
N LYS A 115 -3.50 4.99 11.82
CA LYS A 115 -4.71 5.51 12.46
C LYS A 115 -5.22 6.71 11.69
N ASP A 116 -6.50 6.67 11.33
CA ASP A 116 -7.20 7.74 10.59
C ASP A 116 -6.49 8.18 9.30
N LYS A 117 -5.74 7.28 8.69
CA LYS A 117 -5.01 7.49 7.44
C LYS A 117 -5.39 6.42 6.42
N ALA A 118 -5.36 6.79 5.14
CA ALA A 118 -5.39 5.88 4.01
C ALA A 118 -4.22 6.20 3.07
N MET A 119 -3.55 5.18 2.59
CA MET A 119 -2.47 5.33 1.62
C MET A 119 -2.98 4.99 0.22
N TYR A 120 -2.61 5.81 -0.73
CA TYR A 120 -2.76 5.54 -2.15
C TYR A 120 -1.38 5.40 -2.79
N ASN A 121 -1.16 4.27 -3.44
CA ASN A 121 0.02 4.04 -4.25
C ASN A 121 -0.33 4.36 -5.72
N SER A 122 0.34 5.32 -6.31
CA SER A 122 0.04 5.81 -7.66
C SER A 122 0.66 4.97 -8.77
N ASP A 123 1.55 4.06 -8.45
CA ASP A 123 2.41 3.42 -9.43
C ASP A 123 2.13 1.93 -9.69
N GLY A 124 1.26 1.30 -8.93
CA GLY A 124 0.90 -0.06 -9.25
C GLY A 124 0.58 -0.97 -8.09
N ASP A 125 0.91 -2.24 -8.25
CA ASP A 125 0.57 -3.29 -7.32
C ASP A 125 1.54 -3.36 -6.13
N PHE A 126 0.98 -3.61 -4.96
CA PHE A 126 1.72 -3.82 -3.73
C PHE A 126 1.73 -5.30 -3.36
N LEU A 127 2.92 -5.87 -3.17
CA LEU A 127 3.10 -7.17 -2.56
C LEU A 127 3.68 -7.00 -1.16
N ILE A 128 2.90 -7.29 -0.13
CA ILE A 128 3.32 -7.15 1.26
C ILE A 128 3.55 -8.52 1.85
N GLY A 129 4.82 -8.81 2.20
CA GLY A 129 5.20 -9.99 2.94
C GLY A 129 5.38 -9.64 4.42
N LYS A 130 4.89 -10.50 5.31
CA LYS A 130 5.19 -10.43 6.74
C LYS A 130 6.08 -11.61 7.11
N LEU A 131 7.21 -11.33 7.72
CA LEU A 131 8.11 -12.32 8.35
C LEU A 131 7.61 -12.69 9.75
#